data_ac4f8a2d83b84460d140e56f4183b5fd
#
_entry.id   ac4f8a2d83b84460d140e56f4183b5fd
#
_cell.length_a   1.000
_cell.length_b   1.000
_cell.length_c   1.000
_cell.angle_alpha   90.00
_cell.angle_beta   90.00
_cell.angle_gamma   90.00
#
_symmetry.space_group_name_H-M   'P 1'
#
loop_
_entity.id
_entity.type
_entity.pdbx_description
1 polymer ?
#
loop_
_entity_poly.entity_id
_entity_poly.type
_entity_poly.pdbx_seq_one_letter_code
_entity_poly.pdbx_strand_id
1 'polypeptide(L)'
;MPEDYKIISDTVQDGVRHITAVPSALVCSRQIDFDLVDGTIRNLRYTGGCHGNLQALGALLEGQPVSFALERLSGINCKARGTSCSDQLTRVLRAVL
;
A
#
# COMPACT_ATOMS: atom_id res chain seq x y z
N MET A 1 3.54 2.51 21.93
CA MET A 1 2.64 2.40 20.79
C MET A 1 3.36 1.75 19.63
N PRO A 2 2.75 0.78 18.99
CA PRO A 2 3.36 0.26 17.77
C PRO A 2 3.40 1.39 16.73
N GLU A 3 4.49 1.48 16.01
CA GLU A 3 4.60 2.42 14.90
C GLU A 3 3.57 2.05 13.83
N ASP A 4 3.06 3.06 13.15
CA ASP A 4 2.25 2.87 11.97
C ASP A 4 3.16 2.36 10.82
N TYR A 5 2.96 2.77 9.59
CA TYR A 5 3.85 2.42 8.50
C TYR A 5 5.20 3.16 8.60
N LYS A 6 6.18 2.66 7.84
CA LYS A 6 7.47 3.34 7.66
C LYS A 6 7.86 3.26 6.18
N ILE A 7 8.14 4.39 5.57
CA ILE A 7 8.61 4.45 4.18
C ILE A 7 10.13 4.27 4.20
N ILE A 8 10.64 3.22 3.56
CA ILE A 8 12.06 2.92 3.55
C ILE A 8 12.75 3.27 2.23
N SER A 9 11.99 3.49 1.15
CA SER A 9 12.54 3.92 -0.12
C SER A 9 11.48 4.68 -0.92
N ASP A 10 11.89 5.78 -1.53
CA ASP A 10 11.03 6.61 -2.38
C ASP A 10 11.93 7.26 -3.43
N THR A 11 11.99 6.69 -4.61
CA THR A 11 12.90 7.11 -5.68
C THR A 11 12.13 7.35 -6.97
N VAL A 12 12.68 8.22 -7.83
CA VAL A 12 12.10 8.49 -9.14
C VAL A 12 13.12 8.10 -10.21
N GLN A 13 12.65 7.34 -11.21
CA GLN A 13 13.48 6.95 -12.35
C GLN A 13 12.60 6.92 -13.61
N ASP A 14 12.99 7.68 -14.63
CA ASP A 14 12.29 7.71 -15.92
C ASP A 14 10.79 8.03 -15.80
N GLY A 15 10.46 8.97 -14.91
CA GLY A 15 9.07 9.36 -14.67
C GLY A 15 8.26 8.41 -13.82
N VAL A 16 8.87 7.34 -13.33
CA VAL A 16 8.22 6.36 -12.44
C VAL A 16 8.74 6.54 -11.03
N ARG A 17 7.82 6.69 -10.08
CA ARG A 17 8.15 6.80 -8.67
C ARG A 17 8.03 5.44 -8.02
N HIS A 18 9.12 4.94 -7.47
CA HIS A 18 9.19 3.62 -6.82
C HIS A 18 9.17 3.80 -5.31
N ILE A 19 8.22 3.17 -4.64
CA ILE A 19 8.04 3.29 -3.20
C ILE A 19 8.06 1.93 -2.55
N THR A 20 8.82 1.82 -1.46
CA THR A 20 8.86 0.64 -0.60
C THR A 20 8.55 1.08 0.81
N ALA A 21 7.61 0.41 1.45
CA ALA A 21 7.20 0.73 2.81
C ALA A 21 7.06 -0.54 3.64
N VAL A 22 7.23 -0.39 4.95
CA VAL A 22 6.95 -1.45 5.91
C VAL A 22 5.66 -1.06 6.63
N PRO A 23 4.61 -1.88 6.56
CA PRO A 23 3.36 -1.57 7.24
C PRO A 23 3.48 -1.80 8.74
N SER A 24 2.46 -1.35 9.47
CA SER A 24 2.37 -1.58 10.91
C SER A 24 2.50 -3.06 11.25
N ALA A 25 3.12 -3.36 12.40
CA ALA A 25 3.21 -4.72 12.92
C ALA A 25 1.84 -5.32 13.28
N LEU A 26 0.78 -4.50 13.27
CA LEU A 26 -0.59 -4.96 13.52
C LEU A 26 -1.17 -5.75 12.34
N VAL A 27 -0.57 -5.66 11.16
CA VAL A 27 -1.05 -6.36 9.97
C VAL A 27 -0.12 -7.52 9.60
N CYS A 28 -0.61 -8.42 8.75
CA CYS A 28 0.11 -9.66 8.44
C CYS A 28 1.18 -9.52 7.36
N SER A 29 1.12 -8.49 6.52
CA SER A 29 2.15 -8.25 5.52
C SER A 29 3.38 -7.60 6.16
N ARG A 30 4.56 -7.82 5.55
CA ARG A 30 5.83 -7.31 6.06
C ARG A 30 6.40 -6.18 5.23
N GLN A 31 5.99 -6.07 3.97
CA GLN A 31 6.50 -5.05 3.07
C GLN A 31 5.49 -4.76 1.98
N ILE A 32 5.41 -3.50 1.58
CA ILE A 32 4.56 -3.03 0.49
C ILE A 32 5.46 -2.34 -0.52
N ASP A 33 5.39 -2.77 -1.78
CA ASP A 33 6.11 -2.15 -2.89
C ASP A 33 5.11 -1.73 -3.96
N PHE A 34 5.24 -0.52 -4.47
CA PHE A 34 4.42 -0.07 -5.58
C PHE A 34 5.11 1.06 -6.34
N ASP A 35 4.63 1.30 -7.56
CA ASP A 35 5.07 2.39 -8.39
C ASP A 35 3.92 3.37 -8.59
N LEU A 36 4.26 4.64 -8.78
CA LEU A 36 3.31 5.69 -9.15
C LEU A 36 3.72 6.29 -10.48
N VAL A 37 2.78 6.32 -11.42
CA VAL A 37 2.96 6.94 -12.75
C VAL A 37 1.75 7.82 -13.01
N ASP A 38 1.96 9.13 -13.12
CA ASP A 38 0.89 10.10 -13.39
C ASP A 38 -0.32 9.93 -12.46
N GLY A 39 -0.07 9.73 -11.17
CA GLY A 39 -1.11 9.58 -10.17
C GLY A 39 -1.83 8.23 -10.19
N THR A 40 -1.32 7.26 -10.94
CA THR A 40 -1.87 5.90 -10.99
C THR A 40 -0.95 4.91 -10.31
N ILE A 41 -1.54 3.86 -9.74
CA ILE A 41 -0.82 2.80 -9.05
C ILE A 41 -0.40 1.73 -10.05
N ARG A 42 0.86 1.31 -9.96
CA ARG A 42 1.43 0.26 -10.81
C ARG A 42 2.24 -0.72 -9.95
N ASN A 43 2.23 -1.97 -10.35
CA ASN A 43 3.11 -3.00 -9.78
C ASN A 43 3.01 -3.12 -8.25
N LEU A 44 1.81 -3.02 -7.70
CA LEU A 44 1.61 -3.18 -6.27
C LEU A 44 1.89 -4.62 -5.87
N ARG A 45 2.80 -4.81 -4.92
CA ARG A 45 3.21 -6.11 -4.41
C ARG A 45 3.34 -6.05 -2.90
N TYR A 46 2.91 -7.13 -2.25
CA TYR A 46 3.11 -7.31 -0.82
C TYR A 46 4.07 -8.48 -0.56
N THR A 47 4.86 -8.36 0.47
CA THR A 47 5.67 -9.48 0.97
C THR A 47 5.04 -9.96 2.27
N GLY A 48 4.75 -11.26 2.34
CA GLY A 48 4.05 -11.86 3.49
C GLY A 48 2.54 -11.60 3.46
N GLY A 49 1.85 -12.09 4.46
CA GLY A 49 0.41 -11.89 4.62
C GLY A 49 -0.43 -12.87 3.81
N CYS A 50 -1.66 -12.47 3.54
CA CYS A 50 -2.65 -13.29 2.83
C CYS A 50 -2.36 -13.26 1.33
N HIS A 51 -1.53 -14.16 0.86
CA HIS A 51 -0.99 -14.15 -0.50
C HIS A 51 -2.07 -13.96 -1.59
N GLY A 52 -3.13 -14.76 -1.55
CA GLY A 52 -4.19 -14.65 -2.55
C GLY A 52 -4.92 -13.33 -2.53
N ASN A 53 -5.31 -12.86 -1.34
CA ASN A 53 -6.03 -11.59 -1.19
C ASN A 53 -5.16 -10.39 -1.57
N LEU A 54 -3.89 -10.40 -1.21
CA LEU A 54 -2.98 -9.30 -1.52
C LEU A 54 -2.62 -9.26 -3.01
N GLN A 55 -2.51 -10.43 -3.64
CA GLN A 55 -2.34 -10.53 -5.08
C GLN A 55 -3.56 -9.97 -5.82
N ALA A 56 -4.77 -10.31 -5.35
CA ALA A 56 -6.01 -9.78 -5.93
C ALA A 56 -6.08 -8.26 -5.78
N LEU A 57 -5.68 -7.73 -4.64
CA LEU A 57 -5.65 -6.29 -4.39
C LEU A 57 -4.71 -5.59 -5.40
N GLY A 58 -3.53 -6.15 -5.63
CA GLY A 58 -2.60 -5.64 -6.63
C GLY A 58 -3.21 -5.62 -8.03
N ALA A 59 -3.88 -6.69 -8.42
CA ALA A 59 -4.52 -6.78 -9.72
C ALA A 59 -5.67 -5.78 -9.88
N LEU A 60 -6.46 -5.58 -8.84
CA LEU A 60 -7.58 -4.63 -8.87
C LEU A 60 -7.12 -3.18 -8.94
N LEU A 61 -5.99 -2.86 -8.33
CA LEU A 61 -5.48 -1.49 -8.27
C LEU A 61 -4.53 -1.14 -9.41
N GLU A 62 -4.11 -2.13 -10.21
CA GLU A 62 -3.21 -1.88 -11.34
C GLU A 62 -3.81 -0.84 -12.30
N GLY A 63 -3.11 0.28 -12.49
CA GLY A 63 -3.56 1.34 -13.37
C GLY A 63 -4.64 2.26 -12.81
N GLN A 64 -5.08 2.03 -11.58
CA GLN A 64 -6.11 2.85 -10.96
C GLN A 64 -5.53 4.14 -10.37
N PRO A 65 -6.29 5.25 -10.37
CA PRO A 65 -5.83 6.47 -9.71
C PRO A 65 -5.68 6.24 -8.21
N VAL A 66 -4.72 6.94 -7.61
CA VAL A 66 -4.53 6.90 -6.15
C VAL A 66 -5.83 7.25 -5.41
N SER A 67 -6.58 8.23 -5.90
CA SER A 67 -7.85 8.63 -5.29
C SER A 67 -8.85 7.47 -5.16
N PHE A 68 -8.86 6.58 -6.13
CA PHE A 68 -9.74 5.39 -6.09
C PHE A 68 -9.37 4.49 -4.90
N ALA A 69 -8.08 4.22 -4.71
CA ALA A 69 -7.61 3.40 -3.60
C ALA A 69 -7.92 4.06 -2.25
N LEU A 70 -7.68 5.37 -2.13
CA LEU A 70 -7.97 6.11 -0.90
C LEU A 70 -9.45 6.04 -0.54
N GLU A 71 -10.32 6.20 -1.54
CA GLU A 71 -11.77 6.20 -1.36
C GLU A 71 -12.29 4.84 -0.92
N ARG A 72 -11.76 3.77 -1.51
CA ARG A 72 -12.29 2.41 -1.34
C ARG A 72 -11.68 1.66 -0.17
N LEU A 73 -10.44 1.95 0.18
CA LEU A 73 -9.68 1.12 1.11
C LEU A 73 -9.39 1.78 2.46
N SER A 74 -9.53 3.10 2.56
CA SER A 74 -9.24 3.79 3.80
C SER A 74 -10.17 3.33 4.92
N GLY A 75 -9.60 3.03 6.08
CA GLY A 75 -10.36 2.65 7.26
C GLY A 75 -10.79 1.20 7.32
N ILE A 76 -10.42 0.37 6.33
CA ILE A 76 -10.74 -1.05 6.40
C ILE A 76 -9.96 -1.69 7.54
N ASN A 77 -10.69 -2.32 8.44
CA ASN A 77 -10.16 -2.92 9.65
C ASN A 77 -10.14 -4.44 9.54
N CYS A 78 -9.02 -5.06 9.86
CA CYS A 78 -8.87 -6.51 9.85
C CYS A 78 -8.93 -7.05 11.27
N LYS A 79 -9.96 -7.82 11.60
CA LYS A 79 -10.11 -8.50 12.89
C LYS A 79 -9.94 -7.55 14.10
N ALA A 80 -10.55 -6.40 14.05
CA ALA A 80 -10.53 -5.40 15.13
C ALA A 80 -9.11 -4.90 15.48
N ARG A 81 -8.17 -4.95 14.55
CA ARG A 81 -6.80 -4.45 14.75
C ARG A 81 -6.69 -2.94 14.61
N GLY A 82 -7.75 -2.27 14.16
CA GLY A 82 -7.75 -0.82 13.89
C GLY A 82 -7.17 -0.45 12.52
N THR A 83 -6.64 -1.41 11.79
CA THR A 83 -6.07 -1.20 10.46
C THR A 83 -6.02 -2.54 9.72
N SER A 84 -5.59 -2.53 8.47
CA SER A 84 -5.45 -3.71 7.62
C SER A 84 -4.32 -3.48 6.63
N CYS A 85 -3.92 -4.51 5.90
CA CYS A 85 -2.91 -4.35 4.85
C CYS A 85 -3.36 -3.33 3.80
N SER A 86 -4.64 -3.32 3.43
CA SER A 86 -5.19 -2.35 2.48
C SER A 86 -5.27 -0.94 3.07
N ASP A 87 -5.67 -0.80 4.33
CA ASP A 87 -5.68 0.49 5.00
C ASP A 87 -4.26 1.05 5.17
N GLN A 88 -3.28 0.20 5.48
CA GLN A 88 -1.87 0.61 5.56
C GLN A 88 -1.38 1.16 4.23
N LEU A 89 -1.75 0.54 3.11
CA LEU A 89 -1.45 1.07 1.78
C LEU A 89 -1.98 2.50 1.62
N THR A 90 -3.22 2.77 2.04
CA THR A 90 -3.79 4.11 1.91
C THR A 90 -3.04 5.14 2.75
N ARG A 91 -2.56 4.75 3.92
CA ARG A 91 -1.75 5.64 4.77
C ARG A 91 -0.42 5.98 4.12
N VAL A 92 0.22 5.00 3.49
CA VAL A 92 1.46 5.23 2.73
C VAL A 92 1.19 6.13 1.53
N LEU A 93 0.12 5.87 0.78
CA LEU A 93 -0.26 6.70 -0.38
C LEU A 93 -0.48 8.16 0.01
N ARG A 94 -1.16 8.43 1.12
CA ARG A 94 -1.35 9.80 1.59
C ARG A 94 -0.05 10.48 1.95
N ALA A 95 0.89 9.73 2.50
CA ALA A 95 2.18 10.29 2.91
C ALA A 95 3.06 10.68 1.73
N VAL A 96 2.94 10.00 0.59
CA VAL A 96 3.78 10.23 -0.59
C VAL A 96 3.14 11.14 -1.64
N LEU A 97 1.91 11.55 -1.43
CA LEU A 97 1.22 12.47 -2.35
C LEU A 97 1.67 13.91 -2.18
#